data_0b4e4fd72df9805b9bef0e8316cab66d
#
_entry.id   0b4e4fd72df9805b9bef0e8316cab66d
#
_cell.length_a   1.000
_cell.length_b   1.000
_cell.length_c   1.000
_cell.angle_alpha   90.00
_cell.angle_beta   90.00
_cell.angle_gamma   90.00
#
_symmetry.space_group_name_H-M   'P 1'
#
loop_
_entity.id
_entity.type
_entity.pdbx_description
1 polymer ?
#
loop_
_entity_poly.entity_id
_entity_poly.type
_entity_poly.pdbx_seq_one_letter_code
_entity_poly.pdbx_strand_id
1 'polypeptide(L)'
;MYKAFHTCFISLLCVFAGCTHNGMPTDKVMIAHFTENESAFVQLQHLIDEDLPGERYPAFDNALDSFRLSAISAEKKALLDSLLKVVGVERVFYTGTDTPAEFIQDTIYSKRIDFLYHSFGLSISGGAKKYVYAPHLKEIIAQSQTYEDIEYYIRKITNEDLDELSKTYSQEVELYRPIKDDWYICLERSN
;
A
#
# COMPACT_ATOMS: atom_id res chain seq x y z
N MET A 1 40.99 -48.81 3.09
CA MET A 1 39.54 -48.79 3.36
C MET A 1 39.14 -47.35 3.66
N TYR A 2 38.78 -46.59 2.69
CA TYR A 2 38.27 -45.23 2.85
C TYR A 2 36.76 -45.25 2.60
N LYS A 3 35.97 -45.06 3.68
CA LYS A 3 34.53 -44.83 3.57
C LYS A 3 34.31 -43.37 3.23
N ALA A 4 33.89 -43.14 2.01
CA ALA A 4 33.41 -41.83 1.55
C ALA A 4 32.08 -41.50 2.26
N PHE A 5 32.09 -40.49 3.11
CA PHE A 5 30.89 -39.86 3.64
C PHE A 5 30.32 -38.97 2.52
N HIS A 6 29.28 -39.44 1.86
CA HIS A 6 28.46 -38.59 1.01
C HIS A 6 27.53 -37.77 1.90
N THR A 7 27.96 -36.60 2.24
CA THR A 7 27.12 -35.59 2.85
C THR A 7 26.17 -35.11 1.76
N CYS A 8 24.93 -35.60 1.80
CA CYS A 8 23.86 -35.13 0.95
C CYS A 8 23.50 -33.72 1.40
N PHE A 9 24.12 -32.73 0.77
CA PHE A 9 23.76 -31.33 0.91
C PHE A 9 22.47 -31.16 0.11
N ILE A 10 21.33 -31.43 0.75
CA ILE A 10 20.03 -31.04 0.22
C ILE A 10 20.02 -29.52 0.32
N SER A 11 20.53 -28.89 -0.72
CA SER A 11 20.25 -27.50 -1.01
C SER A 11 18.75 -27.38 -1.15
N LEU A 12 18.13 -26.86 -0.08
CA LEU A 12 16.79 -26.29 -0.13
C LEU A 12 16.89 -25.10 -1.08
N LEU A 13 16.85 -25.39 -2.38
CA LEU A 13 16.54 -24.42 -3.41
C LEU A 13 15.11 -24.01 -3.12
N CYS A 14 14.95 -23.00 -2.27
CA CYS A 14 13.77 -22.14 -2.34
C CYS A 14 13.74 -21.65 -3.78
N VAL A 15 12.97 -22.35 -4.58
CA VAL A 15 12.57 -21.90 -5.89
C VAL A 15 11.73 -20.66 -5.61
N PHE A 16 12.42 -19.53 -5.52
CA PHE A 16 11.82 -18.27 -5.89
C PHE A 16 11.52 -18.40 -7.38
N ALA A 17 10.47 -19.17 -7.70
CA ALA A 17 9.76 -18.99 -8.92
C ALA A 17 9.20 -17.56 -8.85
N GLY A 18 10.11 -16.59 -8.99
CA GLY A 18 9.75 -15.27 -9.40
C GLY A 18 9.03 -15.44 -10.70
N CYS A 19 7.72 -15.62 -10.60
CA CYS A 19 6.84 -15.43 -11.71
C CYS A 19 7.07 -13.98 -12.14
N THR A 20 7.92 -13.78 -13.14
CA THR A 20 7.92 -12.60 -13.99
C THR A 20 6.63 -12.65 -14.80
N HIS A 21 5.52 -12.78 -14.11
CA HIS A 21 4.22 -12.48 -14.66
C HIS A 21 4.14 -10.97 -14.58
N ASN A 22 4.06 -10.29 -15.72
CA ASN A 22 3.73 -8.86 -15.83
C ASN A 22 2.31 -8.57 -15.32
N GLY A 23 1.84 -9.34 -14.37
CA GLY A 23 0.51 -9.32 -13.80
C GLY A 23 0.54 -8.74 -12.38
N MET A 24 -0.51 -8.02 -12.05
CA MET A 24 -0.75 -7.49 -10.72
C MET A 24 -0.74 -8.62 -9.68
N PRO A 25 -0.11 -8.45 -8.51
CA PRO A 25 -0.14 -9.45 -7.45
C PRO A 25 -1.58 -9.69 -6.99
N THR A 26 -1.95 -10.96 -6.82
CA THR A 26 -3.29 -11.30 -6.33
C THR A 26 -3.47 -10.88 -4.86
N ASP A 27 -4.71 -10.64 -4.45
CA ASP A 27 -5.02 -10.32 -3.05
C ASP A 27 -4.47 -11.36 -2.08
N LYS A 28 -4.55 -12.64 -2.44
CA LYS A 28 -4.03 -13.74 -1.62
C LYS A 28 -2.52 -13.61 -1.39
N VAL A 29 -1.77 -13.28 -2.43
CA VAL A 29 -0.32 -13.05 -2.34
C VAL A 29 -0.03 -11.85 -1.44
N MET A 30 -0.77 -10.76 -1.59
CA MET A 30 -0.60 -9.56 -0.78
C MET A 30 -0.95 -9.80 0.69
N ILE A 31 -2.03 -10.52 0.99
CA ILE A 31 -2.39 -10.87 2.38
C ILE A 31 -1.30 -11.73 3.03
N ALA A 32 -0.80 -12.74 2.35
CA ALA A 32 0.28 -13.58 2.85
C ALA A 32 1.54 -12.74 3.11
N HIS A 33 1.94 -11.91 2.15
CA HIS A 33 3.09 -11.03 2.27
C HIS A 33 2.95 -10.03 3.44
N PHE A 34 1.77 -9.42 3.63
CA PHE A 34 1.50 -8.56 4.78
C PHE A 34 1.66 -9.33 6.10
N THR A 35 1.07 -10.53 6.19
CA THR A 35 1.13 -11.36 7.39
C THR A 35 2.57 -11.75 7.76
N GLU A 36 3.40 -12.07 6.78
CA GLU A 36 4.81 -12.40 6.98
C GLU A 36 5.65 -11.20 7.44
N ASN A 37 5.26 -9.99 7.05
CA ASN A 37 6.01 -8.75 7.30
C ASN A 37 5.25 -7.76 8.19
N GLU A 38 4.21 -8.19 8.92
CA GLU A 38 3.32 -7.32 9.70
C GLU A 38 4.08 -6.36 10.62
N SER A 39 5.07 -6.87 11.35
CA SER A 39 5.85 -6.04 12.27
C SER A 39 6.61 -4.91 11.57
N ALA A 40 7.09 -5.15 10.35
CA ALA A 40 7.78 -4.14 9.56
C ALA A 40 6.80 -3.09 9.01
N PHE A 41 5.60 -3.51 8.59
CA PHE A 41 4.54 -2.59 8.19
C PHE A 41 4.10 -1.68 9.34
N VAL A 42 3.88 -2.24 10.53
CA VAL A 42 3.48 -1.48 11.72
C VAL A 42 4.60 -0.50 12.14
N GLN A 43 5.86 -0.95 12.15
CA GLN A 43 6.99 -0.08 12.46
C GLN A 43 7.13 1.06 11.45
N LEU A 44 6.96 0.77 10.16
CA LEU A 44 7.01 1.75 9.09
C LEU A 44 5.87 2.78 9.23
N GLN A 45 4.66 2.32 9.53
CA GLN A 45 3.50 3.16 9.79
C GLN A 45 3.76 4.13 10.95
N HIS A 46 4.30 3.68 12.08
CA HIS A 46 4.62 4.56 13.21
C HIS A 46 5.67 5.62 12.86
N LEU A 47 6.73 5.23 12.15
CA LEU A 47 7.76 6.19 11.73
C LEU A 47 7.21 7.28 10.79
N ILE A 48 6.28 6.90 9.89
CA ILE A 48 5.65 7.85 8.98
C ILE A 48 4.73 8.79 9.74
N ASP A 49 3.94 8.27 10.67
CA ASP A 49 3.05 9.07 11.50
C ASP A 49 3.79 10.14 12.32
N GLU A 50 4.93 9.77 12.87
CA GLU A 50 5.70 10.67 13.74
C GLU A 50 6.47 11.74 12.97
N ASP A 51 7.00 11.40 11.80
CA ASP A 51 8.04 12.19 11.13
C ASP A 51 7.64 12.74 9.74
N LEU A 52 6.60 12.21 9.10
CA LEU A 52 6.25 12.53 7.71
C LEU A 52 4.79 12.99 7.48
N PRO A 53 4.21 13.81 8.35
CA PRO A 53 2.81 14.21 8.18
C PRO A 53 2.60 14.99 6.87
N GLY A 54 1.70 14.49 6.02
CA GLY A 54 1.29 15.15 4.78
C GLY A 54 2.27 15.00 3.61
N GLU A 55 3.13 13.98 3.60
CA GLU A 55 4.21 13.84 2.62
C GLU A 55 4.28 12.46 1.99
N ARG A 56 5.21 12.31 1.07
CA ARG A 56 5.55 11.04 0.42
C ARG A 56 7.01 10.69 0.62
N TYR A 57 7.28 9.40 0.68
CA TYR A 57 8.63 8.88 0.81
C TYR A 57 8.84 7.68 -0.14
N PRO A 58 9.96 7.54 -0.88
CA PRO A 58 10.96 8.59 -1.08
C PRO A 58 10.41 9.80 -1.82
N ALA A 59 10.98 10.96 -1.54
CA ALA A 59 10.61 12.22 -2.17
C ALA A 59 10.86 12.19 -3.69
N PHE A 60 10.09 12.96 -4.45
CA PHE A 60 10.53 13.34 -5.77
C PHE A 60 11.69 14.34 -5.66
N ASP A 61 12.53 14.36 -6.69
CA ASP A 61 13.69 15.26 -6.82
C ASP A 61 13.25 16.72 -7.05
N ASN A 62 12.42 17.25 -6.15
CA ASN A 62 12.07 18.67 -6.16
C ASN A 62 12.59 19.36 -4.86
N ALA A 63 12.88 20.65 -4.97
CA ALA A 63 13.48 21.41 -3.88
C ALA A 63 12.60 21.47 -2.61
N LEU A 64 11.27 21.36 -2.76
CA LEU A 64 10.32 21.42 -1.64
C LEU A 64 10.36 20.14 -0.80
N ASP A 65 10.32 18.98 -1.48
CA ASP A 65 10.38 17.68 -0.81
C ASP A 65 11.76 17.47 -0.15
N SER A 66 12.84 17.95 -0.79
CA SER A 66 14.20 17.90 -0.24
C SER A 66 14.32 18.70 1.04
N PHE A 67 13.67 19.86 1.14
CA PHE A 67 13.71 20.72 2.32
C PHE A 67 13.05 20.05 3.55
N ARG A 68 11.91 19.41 3.34
CA ARG A 68 11.15 18.73 4.42
C ARG A 68 11.85 17.46 4.91
N LEU A 69 12.40 16.67 3.98
CA LEU A 69 13.18 15.48 4.31
C LEU A 69 14.52 15.80 5.01
N SER A 70 15.03 17.03 4.89
CA SER A 70 16.23 17.44 5.62
C SER A 70 16.02 17.52 7.13
N ALA A 71 14.77 17.57 7.59
CA ALA A 71 14.42 17.52 9.00
C ALA A 71 14.52 16.11 9.62
N ILE A 72 14.54 15.06 8.79
CA ILE A 72 14.65 13.68 9.25
C ILE A 72 16.11 13.33 9.47
N SER A 73 16.45 12.74 10.62
CA SER A 73 17.82 12.31 10.89
C SER A 73 18.28 11.23 9.90
N ALA A 74 19.58 11.17 9.61
CA ALA A 74 20.16 10.16 8.72
C ALA A 74 19.86 8.72 9.19
N GLU A 75 19.80 8.50 10.51
CA GLU A 75 19.48 7.20 11.09
C GLU A 75 18.03 6.79 10.82
N LYS A 76 17.07 7.72 11.02
CA LYS A 76 15.66 7.47 10.70
C LYS A 76 15.45 7.24 9.21
N LYS A 77 16.12 7.98 8.36
CA LYS A 77 16.10 7.77 6.91
C LYS A 77 16.60 6.38 6.55
N ALA A 78 17.75 5.96 7.09
CA ALA A 78 18.27 4.62 6.85
C ALA A 78 17.32 3.52 7.34
N LEU A 79 16.63 3.73 8.46
CA LEU A 79 15.62 2.80 8.96
C LEU A 79 14.40 2.75 8.03
N LEU A 80 13.87 3.88 7.57
CA LEU A 80 12.79 3.94 6.58
C LEU A 80 13.15 3.19 5.30
N ASP A 81 14.33 3.46 4.72
CA ASP A 81 14.82 2.78 3.52
C ASP A 81 14.93 1.26 3.72
N SER A 82 15.41 0.83 4.90
CA SER A 82 15.50 -0.57 5.26
C SER A 82 14.14 -1.24 5.36
N LEU A 83 13.18 -0.59 6.02
CA LEU A 83 11.82 -1.11 6.19
C LEU A 83 11.08 -1.17 4.85
N LEU A 84 11.17 -0.13 4.00
CA LEU A 84 10.60 -0.15 2.65
C LEU A 84 11.10 -1.34 1.84
N LYS A 85 12.41 -1.63 1.95
CA LYS A 85 13.01 -2.78 1.26
C LYS A 85 12.48 -4.11 1.81
N VAL A 86 12.29 -4.22 3.12
CA VAL A 86 11.75 -5.44 3.76
C VAL A 86 10.32 -5.68 3.30
N VAL A 87 9.47 -4.65 3.31
CA VAL A 87 8.07 -4.76 2.89
C VAL A 87 7.88 -4.71 1.37
N GLY A 88 8.96 -4.58 0.58
CA GLY A 88 8.89 -4.58 -0.87
C GLY A 88 8.03 -3.46 -1.48
N VAL A 89 7.93 -2.32 -0.79
CA VAL A 89 7.11 -1.18 -1.19
C VAL A 89 7.96 -0.14 -1.89
N GLU A 90 7.49 0.35 -3.02
CA GLU A 90 8.24 1.32 -3.82
C GLU A 90 8.17 2.74 -3.24
N ARG A 91 7.01 3.09 -2.66
CA ARG A 91 6.72 4.45 -2.21
C ARG A 91 5.62 4.46 -1.16
N VAL A 92 5.69 5.45 -0.29
CA VAL A 92 4.65 5.72 0.69
C VAL A 92 4.10 7.12 0.47
N PHE A 93 2.79 7.27 0.63
CA PHE A 93 2.09 8.54 0.64
C PHE A 93 1.34 8.66 1.95
N TYR A 94 1.47 9.79 2.60
CA TYR A 94 0.71 10.12 3.79
C TYR A 94 -0.24 11.27 3.49
N THR A 95 -1.50 11.11 3.82
CA THR A 95 -2.52 12.14 3.68
C THR A 95 -3.39 12.19 4.93
N GLY A 96 -3.86 13.40 5.27
CA GLY A 96 -4.80 13.59 6.35
C GLY A 96 -4.19 14.10 7.64
N THR A 97 -5.06 14.23 8.64
CA THR A 97 -4.74 14.64 10.01
C THR A 97 -5.30 13.62 10.98
N ASP A 98 -4.79 13.57 12.20
CA ASP A 98 -5.32 12.72 13.28
C ASP A 98 -6.69 13.20 13.81
N THR A 99 -7.20 14.33 13.31
CA THR A 99 -8.54 14.80 13.64
C THR A 99 -9.60 13.88 13.02
N PRO A 100 -10.70 13.60 13.74
CA PRO A 100 -11.85 12.91 13.17
C PRO A 100 -12.26 13.60 11.87
N ALA A 101 -12.69 12.81 10.90
CA ALA A 101 -13.02 13.27 9.56
C ALA A 101 -13.79 14.60 9.58
N GLU A 102 -13.12 15.71 9.27
CA GLU A 102 -13.76 17.00 9.10
C GLU A 102 -14.14 17.18 7.62
N PHE A 103 -15.42 17.51 7.38
CA PHE A 103 -15.86 17.88 6.06
C PHE A 103 -15.44 19.31 5.78
N ILE A 104 -14.47 19.50 4.90
CA ILE A 104 -14.14 20.81 4.35
C ILE A 104 -14.53 20.77 2.87
N GLN A 105 -15.62 21.46 2.51
CA GLN A 105 -16.06 21.62 1.12
C GLN A 105 -16.14 20.28 0.35
N ASP A 106 -16.93 19.34 0.85
CA ASP A 106 -17.18 18.02 0.22
C ASP A 106 -15.98 17.04 0.18
N THR A 107 -14.85 17.36 0.80
CA THR A 107 -13.71 16.48 0.89
C THR A 107 -13.49 16.02 2.33
N ILE A 108 -13.49 14.70 2.54
CA ILE A 108 -13.22 14.12 3.86
C ILE A 108 -11.70 13.94 4.01
N TYR A 109 -11.13 14.68 4.94
CA TYR A 109 -9.75 14.49 5.35
C TYR A 109 -9.70 13.57 6.54
N SER A 110 -9.00 12.46 6.41
CA SER A 110 -8.69 11.58 7.53
C SER A 110 -7.31 10.98 7.33
N LYS A 111 -6.72 10.53 8.42
CA LYS A 111 -5.44 9.86 8.40
C LYS A 111 -5.47 8.66 7.45
N ARG A 112 -4.56 8.67 6.49
CA ARG A 112 -4.36 7.58 5.54
C ARG A 112 -2.89 7.48 5.16
N ILE A 113 -2.35 6.27 5.15
CA ILE A 113 -1.00 5.97 4.65
C ILE A 113 -1.15 4.92 3.55
N ASP A 114 -0.72 5.27 2.35
CA ASP A 114 -0.69 4.40 1.18
C ASP A 114 0.72 3.88 0.94
N PHE A 115 0.89 2.57 0.93
CA PHE A 115 2.13 1.88 0.64
C PHE A 115 2.05 1.29 -0.78
N LEU A 116 2.63 1.96 -1.75
CA LEU A 116 2.58 1.55 -3.15
C LEU A 116 3.39 0.28 -3.36
N TYR A 117 2.69 -0.83 -3.59
CA TYR A 117 3.29 -2.14 -3.77
C TYR A 117 3.47 -2.51 -5.24
N HIS A 118 2.54 -2.13 -6.09
CA HIS A 118 2.58 -2.39 -7.52
C HIS A 118 1.79 -1.34 -8.30
N SER A 119 2.34 -0.90 -9.43
CA SER A 119 1.64 0.00 -10.36
C SER A 119 1.79 -0.50 -11.79
N PHE A 120 0.81 -0.20 -12.64
CA PHE A 120 0.81 -0.58 -14.04
C PHE A 120 0.08 0.46 -14.88
N GLY A 121 0.37 0.46 -16.19
CA GLY A 121 -0.28 1.36 -17.15
C GLY A 121 0.53 2.60 -17.50
N LEU A 122 -0.07 3.44 -18.31
CA LEU A 122 0.46 4.74 -18.72
C LEU A 122 -0.31 5.84 -17.99
N SER A 123 0.22 7.07 -18.04
CA SER A 123 -0.30 8.22 -17.27
C SER A 123 -1.79 8.57 -17.47
N ILE A 124 -2.46 8.03 -18.47
CA ILE A 124 -3.87 8.29 -18.79
C ILE A 124 -4.79 7.11 -18.48
N SER A 125 -4.24 5.90 -18.39
CA SER A 125 -5.00 4.72 -17.98
C SER A 125 -4.06 3.74 -17.29
N GLY A 126 -4.44 3.32 -16.12
CA GLY A 126 -3.61 2.42 -15.34
C GLY A 126 -4.24 2.09 -14.01
N GLY A 127 -3.44 1.50 -13.15
CA GLY A 127 -3.88 1.19 -11.80
C GLY A 127 -2.73 0.90 -10.87
N ALA A 128 -3.09 0.74 -9.62
CA ALA A 128 -2.15 0.42 -8.57
C ALA A 128 -2.77 -0.53 -7.55
N LYS A 129 -1.95 -1.41 -7.00
CA LYS A 129 -2.27 -2.12 -5.77
C LYS A 129 -1.38 -1.62 -4.64
N LYS A 130 -2.02 -1.34 -3.52
CA LYS A 130 -1.40 -0.71 -2.36
C LYS A 130 -1.79 -1.47 -1.09
N TYR A 131 -0.93 -1.42 -0.08
CA TYR A 131 -1.39 -1.57 1.28
C TYR A 131 -1.80 -0.21 1.80
N VAL A 132 -2.88 -0.16 2.55
CA VAL A 132 -3.44 1.09 3.07
C VAL A 132 -3.68 0.93 4.56
N TYR A 133 -3.15 1.85 5.35
CA TYR A 133 -3.53 2.03 6.74
C TYR A 133 -4.48 3.23 6.84
N ALA A 134 -5.72 2.99 7.27
CA ALA A 134 -6.75 4.01 7.31
C ALA A 134 -7.79 3.72 8.41
N PRO A 135 -7.58 4.24 9.63
CA PRO A 135 -8.42 3.93 10.81
C PRO A 135 -9.87 4.37 10.66
N HIS A 136 -10.17 5.36 9.82
CA HIS A 136 -11.53 5.89 9.63
C HIS A 136 -12.13 5.59 8.25
N LEU A 137 -11.56 4.61 7.52
CA LEU A 137 -11.98 4.33 6.14
C LEU A 137 -13.46 3.92 6.03
N LYS A 138 -13.96 3.15 7.00
CA LYS A 138 -15.37 2.69 6.99
C LYS A 138 -16.34 3.84 7.12
N GLU A 139 -16.06 4.77 8.03
CA GLU A 139 -16.85 5.96 8.26
C GLU A 139 -16.83 6.88 7.03
N ILE A 140 -15.67 7.05 6.42
CA ILE A 140 -15.48 7.87 5.22
C ILE A 140 -16.32 7.32 4.05
N ILE A 141 -16.23 6.01 3.80
CA ILE A 141 -16.97 5.39 2.70
C ILE A 141 -18.47 5.42 2.97
N ALA A 142 -18.90 5.17 4.20
CA ALA A 142 -20.31 5.24 4.56
C ALA A 142 -20.89 6.65 4.34
N GLN A 143 -20.13 7.68 4.64
CA GLN A 143 -20.54 9.08 4.43
C GLN A 143 -20.51 9.48 2.96
N SER A 144 -19.51 9.05 2.19
CA SER A 144 -19.42 9.37 0.77
C SER A 144 -20.55 8.75 -0.06
N GLN A 145 -21.12 7.62 0.34
CA GLN A 145 -22.24 6.96 -0.32
C GLN A 145 -23.57 7.72 -0.18
N THR A 146 -23.66 8.71 0.70
CA THR A 146 -24.85 9.57 0.83
C THR A 146 -24.92 10.71 -0.18
N TYR A 147 -23.84 10.94 -0.95
CA TYR A 147 -23.82 11.96 -2.01
C TYR A 147 -24.04 11.27 -3.36
N GLU A 148 -25.15 11.61 -4.02
CA GLU A 148 -25.67 10.95 -5.23
C GLU A 148 -24.85 11.15 -6.52
N ASP A 149 -23.70 11.82 -6.47
CA ASP A 149 -22.92 12.21 -7.65
C ASP A 149 -21.78 11.22 -8.04
N ILE A 150 -21.91 9.93 -7.73
CA ILE A 150 -20.84 8.95 -8.00
C ILE A 150 -21.08 8.17 -9.32
N GLU A 151 -21.54 8.83 -10.37
CA GLU A 151 -21.72 8.16 -11.67
C GLU A 151 -20.39 7.76 -12.34
N TYR A 152 -19.27 8.39 -11.95
CA TYR A 152 -17.96 8.23 -12.59
C TYR A 152 -16.89 7.54 -11.74
N TYR A 153 -17.09 7.38 -10.44
CA TYR A 153 -16.08 6.85 -9.52
C TYR A 153 -16.70 5.96 -8.45
N ILE A 154 -16.17 4.74 -8.32
CA ILE A 154 -16.67 3.76 -7.35
C ILE A 154 -15.65 3.56 -6.23
N ARG A 155 -16.06 3.85 -5.00
CA ARG A 155 -15.30 3.57 -3.79
C ARG A 155 -16.05 2.58 -2.90
N LYS A 156 -15.43 1.43 -2.59
CA LYS A 156 -16.11 0.35 -1.86
C LYS A 156 -15.17 -0.48 -1.01
N ILE A 157 -15.61 -0.86 0.20
CA ILE A 157 -15.00 -1.93 0.99
C ILE A 157 -15.71 -3.25 0.67
N THR A 158 -14.94 -4.32 0.43
CA THR A 158 -15.47 -5.63 0.06
C THR A 158 -14.56 -6.75 0.57
N ASN A 159 -15.12 -7.95 0.75
CA ASN A 159 -14.36 -9.17 1.01
C ASN A 159 -14.13 -10.00 -0.27
N GLU A 160 -14.68 -9.56 -1.40
CA GLU A 160 -14.48 -10.19 -2.69
C GLU A 160 -13.03 -9.99 -3.18
N ASP A 161 -12.61 -10.80 -4.15
CA ASP A 161 -11.34 -10.61 -4.83
C ASP A 161 -11.37 -9.32 -5.65
N LEU A 162 -10.41 -8.43 -5.37
CA LEU A 162 -10.41 -7.09 -5.97
C LEU A 162 -10.16 -7.14 -7.48
N ASP A 163 -9.33 -8.10 -7.95
CA ASP A 163 -9.00 -8.23 -9.36
C ASP A 163 -10.23 -8.67 -10.16
N GLU A 164 -10.99 -9.63 -9.63
CA GLU A 164 -12.22 -10.09 -10.30
C GLU A 164 -13.33 -9.03 -10.20
N LEU A 165 -13.51 -8.44 -9.02
CA LEU A 165 -14.55 -7.42 -8.84
C LEU A 165 -14.29 -6.19 -9.73
N SER A 166 -13.04 -5.75 -9.85
CA SER A 166 -12.71 -4.57 -10.66
C SER A 166 -13.10 -4.70 -12.12
N LYS A 167 -13.13 -5.93 -12.68
CA LYS A 167 -13.51 -6.20 -14.07
C LYS A 167 -15.00 -5.96 -14.33
N THR A 168 -15.81 -5.94 -13.29
CA THR A 168 -17.27 -5.72 -13.41
C THR A 168 -17.64 -4.25 -13.57
N TYR A 169 -16.70 -3.34 -13.33
CA TYR A 169 -16.93 -1.89 -13.42
C TYR A 169 -16.31 -1.32 -14.70
N SER A 170 -17.03 -0.43 -15.35
CA SER A 170 -16.55 0.38 -16.48
C SER A 170 -15.98 1.74 -16.04
N GLN A 171 -16.26 2.14 -14.80
CA GLN A 171 -15.85 3.41 -14.21
C GLN A 171 -14.48 3.28 -13.56
N GLU A 172 -13.94 4.41 -13.11
CA GLU A 172 -12.82 4.44 -12.19
C GLU A 172 -13.20 3.80 -10.85
N VAL A 173 -12.30 3.02 -10.28
CA VAL A 173 -12.58 2.29 -9.04
C VAL A 173 -11.46 2.44 -8.03
N GLU A 174 -11.86 2.52 -6.77
CA GLU A 174 -11.01 2.40 -5.61
C GLU A 174 -11.62 1.37 -4.65
N LEU A 175 -11.17 0.13 -4.76
CA LEU A 175 -11.72 -1.00 -4.03
C LEU A 175 -10.81 -1.38 -2.87
N TYR A 176 -11.39 -1.61 -1.69
CA TYR A 176 -10.66 -1.95 -0.49
C TYR A 176 -11.05 -3.31 0.03
N ARG A 177 -10.05 -4.14 0.34
CA ARG A 177 -10.25 -5.43 1.00
C ARG A 177 -9.56 -5.41 2.37
N PRO A 178 -10.30 -5.65 3.46
CA PRO A 178 -9.72 -5.71 4.79
C PRO A 178 -8.67 -6.82 4.90
N ILE A 179 -7.56 -6.54 5.59
CA ILE A 179 -6.54 -7.53 5.96
C ILE A 179 -6.66 -7.81 7.46
N LYS A 180 -6.42 -6.78 8.26
CA LYS A 180 -6.41 -6.84 9.72
C LYS A 180 -6.55 -5.43 10.29
N ASP A 181 -7.39 -5.26 11.32
CA ASP A 181 -7.64 -3.98 11.98
C ASP A 181 -7.97 -2.87 10.96
N ASP A 182 -7.15 -1.82 10.90
CA ASP A 182 -7.29 -0.69 9.97
C ASP A 182 -6.42 -0.82 8.71
N TRP A 183 -5.91 -2.03 8.44
CA TRP A 183 -5.13 -2.33 7.26
C TRP A 183 -5.98 -2.95 6.16
N TYR A 184 -5.75 -2.48 4.94
CA TYR A 184 -6.47 -2.88 3.74
C TYR A 184 -5.50 -3.13 2.58
N ILE A 185 -5.91 -3.99 1.63
CA ILE A 185 -5.44 -3.91 0.25
C ILE A 185 -6.34 -2.91 -0.47
N CYS A 186 -5.78 -2.02 -1.25
CA CYS A 186 -6.51 -1.13 -2.14
C CYS A 186 -6.12 -1.44 -3.59
N LEU A 187 -7.12 -1.59 -4.46
CA LEU A 187 -6.98 -1.58 -5.90
C LEU A 187 -7.56 -0.28 -6.44
N GLU A 188 -6.71 0.54 -7.04
CA GLU A 188 -7.10 1.70 -7.83
C GLU A 188 -6.99 1.36 -9.31
N ARG A 189 -7.98 1.77 -10.09
CA ARG A 189 -7.95 1.69 -11.55
C ARG A 189 -8.60 2.94 -12.14
N SER A 190 -7.87 3.63 -13.00
CA SER A 190 -8.35 4.70 -13.88
C SER A 190 -8.53 4.14 -15.30
N ASN A 191 -9.57 4.58 -15.99
CA ASN A 191 -9.87 4.18 -17.38
C ASN A 191 -9.32 5.18 -18.38
#